data_849757bbe6b4745b05d456a4392c3155
#
_entry.id   849757bbe6b4745b05d456a4392c3155
#
_cell.length_a   1.000
_cell.length_b   1.000
_cell.length_c   1.000
_cell.angle_alpha   90.00
_cell.angle_beta   90.00
_cell.angle_gamma   90.00
#
_symmetry.space_group_name_H-M   'P 1'
#
loop_
_entity.id
_entity.type
_entity.pdbx_description
1 polymer ?
#
loop_
_entity_poly.entity_id
_entity_poly.type
_entity_poly.pdbx_seq_one_letter_code
_entity_poly.pdbx_strand_id
1 'polypeptide(L)'
;QIISILELEGLVEAGRIKRSTLQEKLAERGYSSRHMRMYADNGVAARRFQKKYRNQLWHSDIKYGPYLPIGKDGAKKQVYLVTFIDDATRFVLHGEFYPVLDQVIIEDSFRQAILKYGVPDKVYFDNGSQYRNNWMIRACAKMGIRLIYAKPYSPEATGKVERFNRVVDS
;
A
#
# COMPACT_ATOMS: atom_id res chain seq x y z
N GLN A 1 -2.71 19.55 -19.80
CA GLN A 1 -2.88 20.75 -18.92
C GLN A 1 -2.05 21.96 -19.41
N ILE A 2 -0.71 21.88 -19.60
CA ILE A 2 0.12 23.04 -20.02
C ILE A 2 -0.32 23.58 -21.39
N ILE A 3 -0.50 22.72 -22.38
CA ILE A 3 -0.96 23.12 -23.72
C ILE A 3 -2.32 23.82 -23.63
N SER A 4 -3.27 23.24 -22.90
CA SER A 4 -4.61 23.81 -22.74
C SER A 4 -4.60 25.17 -22.04
N ILE A 5 -3.67 25.40 -21.10
CA ILE A 5 -3.49 26.71 -20.45
C ILE A 5 -2.95 27.73 -21.45
N LEU A 6 -1.93 27.37 -22.25
CA LEU A 6 -1.35 28.25 -23.25
C LEU A 6 -2.35 28.64 -24.36
N GLU A 7 -3.23 27.71 -24.72
CA GLU A 7 -4.33 27.95 -25.68
C GLU A 7 -5.41 28.87 -25.07
N LEU A 8 -5.78 28.66 -23.81
CA LEU A 8 -6.76 29.49 -23.10
C LEU A 8 -6.27 30.91 -22.88
N GLU A 9 -4.97 31.10 -22.61
CA GLU A 9 -4.36 32.41 -22.43
C GLU A 9 -4.05 33.10 -23.77
N GLY A 10 -4.37 32.48 -24.90
CA GLY A 10 -4.16 33.02 -26.25
C GLY A 10 -2.69 33.14 -26.66
N LEU A 11 -1.77 32.48 -25.92
CA LEU A 11 -0.34 32.48 -26.22
C LEU A 11 0.01 31.58 -27.40
N VAL A 12 -0.86 30.62 -27.71
CA VAL A 12 -0.72 29.66 -28.81
C VAL A 12 -2.09 29.34 -29.42
N GLU A 13 -2.16 29.26 -30.74
CA GLU A 13 -3.35 28.82 -31.45
C GLU A 13 -3.68 27.36 -31.11
N ALA A 14 -4.97 27.06 -30.96
CA ALA A 14 -5.46 25.74 -30.61
C ALA A 14 -4.95 24.66 -31.58
N GLY A 15 -4.42 23.58 -31.06
CA GLY A 15 -3.90 22.44 -31.84
C GLY A 15 -2.56 22.66 -32.54
N ARG A 16 -1.91 23.82 -32.40
CA ARG A 16 -0.61 24.11 -33.00
C ARG A 16 0.56 23.37 -32.37
N ILE A 17 0.46 23.07 -31.08
CA ILE A 17 1.52 22.35 -30.35
C ILE A 17 1.07 20.92 -30.04
N LYS A 18 1.77 19.94 -30.58
CA LYS A 18 1.58 18.53 -30.22
C LYS A 18 2.26 18.24 -28.88
N ARG A 19 1.66 17.34 -28.09
CA ARG A 19 2.20 16.91 -26.80
C ARG A 19 3.62 16.37 -26.91
N SER A 20 3.93 15.60 -27.94
CA SER A 20 5.27 15.07 -28.21
C SER A 20 6.31 16.17 -28.43
N THR A 21 5.99 17.19 -29.24
CA THR A 21 6.87 18.34 -29.52
C THR A 21 7.14 19.13 -28.24
N LEU A 22 6.12 19.36 -27.41
CA LEU A 22 6.31 20.05 -26.13
C LEU A 22 7.22 19.24 -25.19
N GLN A 23 7.01 17.91 -25.10
CA GLN A 23 7.85 17.04 -24.28
C GLN A 23 9.31 17.03 -24.74
N GLU A 24 9.55 16.98 -26.05
CA GLU A 24 10.89 17.04 -26.63
C GLU A 24 11.59 18.36 -26.31
N LYS A 25 10.92 19.49 -26.53
CA LYS A 25 11.45 20.82 -26.21
C LYS A 25 11.71 21.06 -24.73
N LEU A 26 10.86 20.51 -23.87
CA LEU A 26 11.10 20.54 -22.42
C LEU A 26 12.30 19.66 -22.03
N ALA A 27 12.44 18.50 -22.65
CA ALA A 27 13.56 17.60 -22.38
C ALA A 27 14.91 18.21 -22.83
N GLU A 28 14.96 18.85 -24.02
CA GLU A 28 16.13 19.58 -24.52
C GLU A 28 16.60 20.69 -23.55
N ARG A 29 15.66 21.32 -22.84
CA ARG A 29 15.93 22.39 -21.87
C ARG A 29 16.13 21.89 -20.44
N GLY A 30 16.29 20.58 -20.23
CA GLY A 30 16.50 20.00 -18.90
C GLY A 30 15.25 19.76 -18.08
N TYR A 31 14.05 19.97 -18.63
CA TYR A 31 12.75 19.75 -17.96
C TYR A 31 12.15 18.38 -18.31
N SER A 32 12.96 17.35 -18.54
CA SER A 32 12.43 15.99 -18.71
C SER A 32 11.81 15.49 -17.42
N SER A 33 10.84 14.56 -17.50
CA SER A 33 10.22 13.94 -16.35
C SER A 33 11.24 13.29 -15.40
N ARG A 34 12.40 12.84 -15.94
CA ARG A 34 13.51 12.29 -15.15
C ARG A 34 14.22 13.40 -14.36
N HIS A 35 14.54 14.54 -14.99
CA HIS A 35 15.16 15.69 -14.32
C HIS A 35 14.22 16.30 -13.29
N MET A 36 12.94 16.46 -13.61
CA MET A 36 11.94 16.99 -12.67
C MET A 36 11.80 16.11 -11.43
N ARG A 37 11.87 14.79 -11.57
CA ARG A 37 11.92 13.88 -10.41
C ARG A 37 13.18 14.06 -9.57
N MET A 38 14.35 14.24 -10.19
CA MET A 38 15.59 14.50 -9.46
C MET A 38 15.54 15.81 -8.66
N TYR A 39 14.90 16.85 -9.20
CA TYR A 39 14.69 18.11 -8.47
C TYR A 39 13.60 18.02 -7.39
N ALA A 40 12.55 17.26 -7.61
CA ALA A 40 11.52 17.00 -6.61
C ALA A 40 12.05 16.18 -5.41
N ASP A 41 12.99 15.27 -5.67
CA ASP A 41 13.63 14.47 -4.62
C ASP A 41 14.68 15.25 -3.79
N ASN A 42 15.17 16.39 -4.28
CA ASN A 42 16.16 17.21 -3.57
C ASN A 42 15.58 18.11 -2.46
N GLY A 43 14.27 18.16 -2.29
CA GLY A 43 13.62 19.10 -1.36
C GLY A 43 13.07 18.48 -0.06
N VAL A 44 12.71 17.23 -0.06
CA VAL A 44 12.28 16.50 1.15
C VAL A 44 12.88 15.11 1.03
N ALA A 45 13.96 14.87 1.79
CA ALA A 45 14.33 13.49 2.07
C ALA A 45 13.05 12.79 2.50
N ALA A 46 12.51 11.92 1.65
CA ALA A 46 11.33 11.14 1.99
C ALA A 46 11.68 10.50 3.33
N ARG A 47 11.16 11.06 4.41
CA ARG A 47 11.44 10.58 5.77
C ARG A 47 11.04 9.14 5.69
N ARG A 48 12.03 8.25 5.76
CA ARG A 48 11.74 6.83 5.83
C ARG A 48 10.73 6.67 6.95
N PHE A 49 9.48 6.45 6.60
CA PHE A 49 8.42 6.20 7.57
C PHE A 49 8.67 4.81 8.13
N GLN A 50 9.68 4.70 8.99
CA GLN A 50 10.11 3.47 9.60
C GLN A 50 10.19 3.69 11.09
N LYS A 51 9.57 2.81 11.85
CA LYS A 51 9.66 2.82 13.30
C LYS A 51 11.06 2.37 13.75
N LYS A 52 11.48 2.87 14.91
CA LYS A 52 12.82 2.61 15.44
C LYS A 52 12.93 1.21 16.05
N TYR A 53 11.87 0.74 16.68
CA TYR A 53 11.85 -0.52 17.41
C TYR A 53 10.74 -1.44 16.91
N ARG A 54 10.97 -2.75 17.06
CA ARG A 54 9.97 -3.78 16.76
C ARG A 54 8.68 -3.55 17.59
N ASN A 55 7.57 -4.02 17.10
CA ASN A 55 6.24 -3.91 17.72
C ASN A 55 5.70 -2.48 17.91
N GLN A 56 6.40 -1.44 17.45
CA GLN A 56 5.86 -0.08 17.49
C GLN A 56 4.75 0.14 16.44
N LEU A 57 4.83 -0.56 15.33
CA LEU A 57 3.83 -0.47 14.27
C LEU A 57 3.85 -1.75 13.42
N TRP A 58 2.70 -2.36 13.26
CA TRP A 58 2.48 -3.44 12.32
C TRP A 58 1.67 -2.95 11.13
N HIS A 59 1.96 -3.48 9.95
CA HIS A 59 1.16 -3.29 8.74
C HIS A 59 0.48 -4.60 8.39
N SER A 60 -0.77 -4.53 7.97
CA SER A 60 -1.47 -5.66 7.39
C SER A 60 -1.87 -5.37 5.95
N ASP A 61 -1.82 -6.40 5.14
CA ASP A 61 -2.25 -6.36 3.75
C ASP A 61 -2.93 -7.65 3.33
N ILE A 62 -3.82 -7.54 2.36
CA ILE A 62 -4.48 -8.68 1.73
C ILE A 62 -4.11 -8.69 0.25
N LYS A 63 -3.45 -9.77 -0.16
CA LYS A 63 -3.10 -9.99 -1.55
C LYS A 63 -3.99 -11.06 -2.16
N TYR A 64 -4.49 -10.78 -3.36
CA TYR A 64 -5.17 -11.78 -4.17
C TYR A 64 -4.15 -12.82 -4.66
N GLY A 65 -4.33 -14.05 -4.21
CA GLY A 65 -3.47 -15.18 -4.54
C GLY A 65 -3.92 -15.93 -5.80
N PRO A 66 -3.32 -17.08 -6.08
CA PRO A 66 -3.67 -17.91 -7.23
C PRO A 66 -5.05 -18.56 -7.09
N TYR A 67 -5.54 -19.10 -8.20
CA TYR A 67 -6.71 -19.97 -8.22
C TYR A 67 -6.26 -21.42 -7.97
N LEU A 68 -6.74 -22.01 -6.87
CA LEU A 68 -6.45 -23.39 -6.48
C LEU A 68 -7.70 -24.27 -6.60
N PRO A 69 -7.55 -25.59 -6.88
CA PRO A 69 -8.66 -26.52 -7.03
C PRO A 69 -9.23 -26.98 -5.66
N ILE A 70 -9.65 -26.00 -4.84
CA ILE A 70 -10.12 -26.21 -3.46
C ILE A 70 -11.64 -26.07 -3.33
N GLY A 71 -12.35 -25.81 -4.41
CA GLY A 71 -13.80 -25.76 -4.43
C GLY A 71 -14.44 -27.14 -4.44
N LYS A 72 -15.76 -27.19 -4.32
CA LYS A 72 -16.55 -28.42 -4.45
C LYS A 72 -16.25 -29.03 -5.82
N ASP A 73 -16.04 -30.36 -5.86
CA ASP A 73 -15.70 -31.13 -7.07
C ASP A 73 -14.44 -30.64 -7.80
N GLY A 74 -13.46 -30.09 -7.07
CA GLY A 74 -12.22 -29.57 -7.65
C GLY A 74 -12.35 -28.23 -8.36
N ALA A 75 -13.46 -27.52 -8.19
CA ALA A 75 -13.64 -26.19 -8.75
C ALA A 75 -12.53 -25.22 -8.29
N LYS A 76 -11.98 -24.46 -9.23
CA LYS A 76 -10.94 -23.48 -8.91
C LYS A 76 -11.52 -22.30 -8.14
N LYS A 77 -10.95 -22.00 -6.97
CA LYS A 77 -11.25 -20.82 -6.15
C LYS A 77 -10.01 -19.98 -5.95
N GLN A 78 -10.17 -18.68 -6.00
CA GLN A 78 -9.12 -17.75 -5.64
C GLN A 78 -8.85 -17.81 -4.15
N VAL A 79 -7.59 -17.84 -3.76
CA VAL A 79 -7.16 -17.72 -2.37
C VAL A 79 -6.65 -16.30 -2.08
N TYR A 80 -6.62 -15.94 -0.81
CA TYR A 80 -6.25 -14.62 -0.34
C TYR A 80 -5.12 -14.75 0.67
N LEU A 81 -3.99 -14.09 0.41
CA LEU A 81 -2.88 -14.03 1.35
C LEU A 81 -3.10 -12.87 2.30
N VAL A 82 -3.25 -13.16 3.57
CA VAL A 82 -3.26 -12.14 4.63
C VAL A 82 -1.89 -12.11 5.28
N THR A 83 -1.28 -10.93 5.37
CA THR A 83 0.04 -10.75 5.97
C THR A 83 0.02 -9.68 7.05
N PHE A 84 0.82 -9.91 8.10
CA PHE A 84 1.18 -8.92 9.10
C PHE A 84 2.71 -8.75 9.11
N ILE A 85 3.18 -7.52 8.96
CA ILE A 85 4.60 -7.16 8.83
C ILE A 85 4.96 -6.11 9.88
N ASP A 86 6.06 -6.32 10.59
CA ASP A 86 6.60 -5.32 11.49
C ASP A 86 7.29 -4.19 10.72
N ASP A 87 6.95 -2.94 11.03
CA ASP A 87 7.45 -1.76 10.34
C ASP A 87 8.95 -1.53 10.53
N ALA A 88 9.48 -1.81 11.71
CA ALA A 88 10.88 -1.58 12.04
C ALA A 88 11.80 -2.60 11.40
N THR A 89 11.46 -3.87 11.52
CA THR A 89 12.31 -5.01 11.12
C THR A 89 12.04 -5.52 9.72
N ARG A 90 10.86 -5.25 9.16
CA ARG A 90 10.33 -5.85 7.92
C ARG A 90 10.04 -7.34 8.03
N PHE A 91 10.07 -7.86 9.23
CA PHE A 91 9.80 -9.25 9.49
C PHE A 91 8.31 -9.56 9.29
N VAL A 92 8.02 -10.66 8.60
CA VAL A 92 6.66 -11.17 8.42
C VAL A 92 6.27 -11.91 9.69
N LEU A 93 5.39 -11.31 10.47
CA LEU A 93 4.91 -11.85 11.74
C LEU A 93 3.92 -13.01 11.52
N HIS A 94 3.08 -12.88 10.51
CA HIS A 94 2.16 -13.90 10.06
C HIS A 94 1.87 -13.73 8.58
N GLY A 95 1.74 -14.84 7.87
CA GLY A 95 1.32 -14.85 6.47
C GLY A 95 0.68 -16.19 6.16
N GLU A 96 -0.59 -16.17 5.75
CA GLU A 96 -1.36 -17.38 5.48
C GLU A 96 -2.34 -17.16 4.32
N PHE A 97 -2.56 -18.22 3.54
CA PHE A 97 -3.53 -18.23 2.45
C PHE A 97 -4.89 -18.73 2.94
N TYR A 98 -5.93 -17.98 2.65
CA TYR A 98 -7.32 -18.30 3.02
C TYR A 98 -8.19 -18.51 1.78
N PRO A 99 -9.13 -19.45 1.82
CA PRO A 99 -10.01 -19.77 0.68
C PRO A 99 -11.18 -18.81 0.51
N VAL A 100 -11.37 -17.89 1.44
CA VAL A 100 -12.45 -16.90 1.46
C VAL A 100 -11.89 -15.55 1.88
N LEU A 101 -12.55 -14.47 1.48
CA LEU A 101 -12.21 -13.11 1.88
C LEU A 101 -13.32 -12.59 2.78
N ASP A 102 -13.15 -12.75 4.08
CA ASP A 102 -14.08 -12.26 5.09
C ASP A 102 -13.35 -11.63 6.28
N GLN A 103 -14.12 -11.15 7.25
CA GLN A 103 -13.60 -10.54 8.45
C GLN A 103 -12.83 -11.54 9.34
N VAL A 104 -13.27 -12.79 9.38
CA VAL A 104 -12.76 -13.84 10.29
C VAL A 104 -11.30 -14.14 10.00
N ILE A 105 -10.89 -14.13 8.73
CA ILE A 105 -9.49 -14.40 8.35
C ILE A 105 -8.53 -13.32 8.86
N ILE A 106 -8.98 -12.07 8.92
CA ILE A 106 -8.17 -10.97 9.46
C ILE A 106 -8.05 -11.11 10.98
N GLU A 107 -9.13 -11.45 11.65
CA GLU A 107 -9.16 -11.68 13.09
C GLU A 107 -8.24 -12.82 13.48
N ASP A 108 -8.31 -13.95 12.76
CA ASP A 108 -7.45 -15.11 13.00
C ASP A 108 -5.98 -14.78 12.75
N SER A 109 -5.65 -14.18 11.59
CA SER A 109 -4.28 -13.79 11.26
C SER A 109 -3.70 -12.83 12.30
N PHE A 110 -4.48 -11.85 12.75
CA PHE A 110 -4.06 -10.91 13.78
C PHE A 110 -3.82 -11.60 15.12
N ARG A 111 -4.72 -12.49 15.52
CA ARG A 111 -4.56 -13.30 16.73
C ARG A 111 -3.31 -14.16 16.67
N GLN A 112 -3.04 -14.84 15.57
CA GLN A 112 -1.85 -15.66 15.37
C GLN A 112 -0.56 -14.83 15.46
N ALA A 113 -0.53 -13.64 14.86
CA ALA A 113 0.60 -12.73 14.96
C ALA A 113 0.86 -12.29 16.42
N ILE A 114 -0.19 -11.90 17.16
CA ILE A 114 -0.10 -11.50 18.57
C ILE A 114 0.40 -12.64 19.46
N LEU A 115 -0.14 -13.85 19.29
CA LEU A 115 0.26 -15.01 20.08
C LEU A 115 1.75 -15.35 19.92
N LYS A 116 2.30 -15.13 18.70
CA LYS A 116 3.72 -15.43 18.41
C LYS A 116 4.68 -14.32 18.84
N TYR A 117 4.29 -13.06 18.66
CA TYR A 117 5.24 -11.94 18.73
C TYR A 117 4.87 -10.85 19.73
N GLY A 118 3.76 -11.03 20.46
CA GLY A 118 3.27 -10.08 21.44
C GLY A 118 2.40 -8.98 20.83
N VAL A 119 1.99 -8.04 21.65
CA VAL A 119 1.05 -6.98 21.31
C VAL A 119 1.82 -5.78 20.75
N PRO A 120 1.44 -5.23 19.57
CA PRO A 120 2.05 -4.01 19.04
C PRO A 120 1.43 -2.76 19.66
N ASP A 121 2.18 -1.64 19.65
CA ASP A 121 1.63 -0.33 20.04
C ASP A 121 0.55 0.14 19.05
N LYS A 122 0.76 -0.14 17.76
CA LYS A 122 -0.09 0.35 16.67
C LYS A 122 -0.21 -0.68 15.56
N VAL A 123 -1.38 -0.70 14.91
CA VAL A 123 -1.59 -1.46 13.68
C VAL A 123 -2.13 -0.53 12.60
N TYR A 124 -1.56 -0.63 11.40
CA TYR A 124 -1.94 0.12 10.23
C TYR A 124 -2.66 -0.81 9.24
N PHE A 125 -3.89 -0.48 8.91
CA PHE A 125 -4.70 -1.15 7.91
C PHE A 125 -4.96 -0.25 6.72
N ASP A 126 -5.19 -0.86 5.57
CA ASP A 126 -5.79 -0.17 4.44
C ASP A 126 -7.27 0.19 4.73
N ASN A 127 -7.95 0.80 3.75
CA ASN A 127 -9.36 1.15 3.89
C ASN A 127 -10.32 0.00 3.53
N GLY A 128 -9.84 -1.23 3.39
CA GLY A 128 -10.67 -2.38 3.08
C GLY A 128 -11.77 -2.57 4.12
N SER A 129 -12.97 -2.91 3.66
CA SER A 129 -14.14 -3.15 4.54
C SER A 129 -13.88 -4.26 5.56
N GLN A 130 -13.03 -5.22 5.23
CA GLN A 130 -12.64 -6.35 6.09
C GLN A 130 -11.97 -5.91 7.38
N TYR A 131 -11.26 -4.77 7.36
CA TYR A 131 -10.57 -4.21 8.53
C TYR A 131 -11.46 -3.30 9.38
N ARG A 132 -12.56 -2.79 8.83
CA ARG A 132 -13.46 -1.85 9.51
C ARG A 132 -14.62 -2.58 10.20
N ASN A 133 -14.30 -3.37 11.21
CA ASN A 133 -15.30 -4.08 11.97
C ASN A 133 -15.24 -3.74 13.47
N ASN A 134 -16.37 -3.87 14.14
CA ASN A 134 -16.49 -3.54 15.56
C ASN A 134 -15.69 -4.48 16.46
N TRP A 135 -15.46 -5.72 16.03
CA TRP A 135 -14.67 -6.68 16.79
C TRP A 135 -13.20 -6.21 16.85
N MET A 136 -12.61 -5.87 15.70
CA MET A 136 -11.22 -5.39 15.63
C MET A 136 -11.01 -4.13 16.47
N ILE A 137 -11.95 -3.18 16.40
CA ILE A 137 -11.90 -1.95 17.19
C ILE A 137 -11.93 -2.27 18.69
N ARG A 138 -12.85 -3.15 19.13
CA ARG A 138 -12.97 -3.54 20.54
C ARG A 138 -11.76 -4.35 21.03
N ALA A 139 -11.28 -5.29 20.22
CA ALA A 139 -10.12 -6.11 20.54
C ALA A 139 -8.86 -5.23 20.72
N CYS A 140 -8.61 -4.34 19.77
CA CYS A 140 -7.48 -3.42 19.86
C CYS A 140 -7.60 -2.47 21.06
N ALA A 141 -8.77 -1.92 21.32
CA ALA A 141 -9.01 -1.06 22.48
C ALA A 141 -8.74 -1.79 23.81
N LYS A 142 -9.18 -3.04 23.96
CA LYS A 142 -8.92 -3.87 25.14
C LYS A 142 -7.44 -4.19 25.34
N MET A 143 -6.70 -4.36 24.25
CA MET A 143 -5.26 -4.65 24.27
C MET A 143 -4.37 -3.40 24.30
N GLY A 144 -4.95 -2.20 24.28
CA GLY A 144 -4.21 -0.94 24.24
C GLY A 144 -3.56 -0.64 22.88
N ILE A 145 -3.99 -1.29 21.80
CA ILE A 145 -3.45 -1.13 20.47
C ILE A 145 -4.14 0.05 19.77
N ARG A 146 -3.34 0.98 19.25
CA ARG A 146 -3.87 2.09 18.45
C ARG A 146 -4.09 1.65 16.99
N LEU A 147 -5.34 1.66 16.53
CA LEU A 147 -5.69 1.45 15.13
C LEU A 147 -5.42 2.70 14.30
N ILE A 148 -4.81 2.49 13.13
CA ILE A 148 -4.57 3.52 12.13
C ILE A 148 -5.06 2.99 10.79
N TYR A 149 -5.92 3.73 10.13
CA TYR A 149 -6.38 3.43 8.77
C TYR A 149 -5.69 4.33 7.76
N ALA A 150 -5.40 3.78 6.57
CA ALA A 150 -4.84 4.55 5.47
C ALA A 150 -5.73 5.76 5.17
N LYS A 151 -5.11 6.92 4.98
CA LYS A 151 -5.83 8.06 4.42
C LYS A 151 -6.04 7.80 2.93
N PRO A 152 -7.23 8.08 2.37
CA PRO A 152 -7.42 8.03 0.93
C PRO A 152 -6.32 8.84 0.22
N TYR A 153 -5.77 8.29 -0.85
CA TYR A 153 -4.73 8.93 -1.68
C TYR A 153 -3.35 9.17 -1.00
N SER A 154 -2.97 8.40 0.03
CA SER A 154 -1.64 8.49 0.65
C SER A 154 -0.80 7.23 0.34
N PRO A 155 -0.07 7.18 -0.79
CA PRO A 155 0.68 5.99 -1.22
C PRO A 155 1.94 5.70 -0.39
N GLU A 156 2.40 6.64 0.42
CA GLU A 156 3.68 6.54 1.14
C GLU A 156 3.74 5.40 2.19
N ALA A 157 2.60 4.98 2.71
CA ALA A 157 2.53 3.95 3.74
C ALA A 157 2.49 2.51 3.18
N THR A 158 2.06 2.33 1.92
CA THR A 158 1.85 1.00 1.29
C THR A 158 3.10 0.44 0.61
N GLY A 159 4.06 1.27 0.24
CA GLY A 159 5.27 0.85 -0.48
C GLY A 159 6.11 -0.24 0.19
N LYS A 160 5.91 -0.46 1.48
CA LYS A 160 6.63 -1.49 2.26
C LYS A 160 6.05 -2.88 2.05
N VAL A 161 4.74 -2.95 2.06
CA VAL A 161 3.98 -4.19 1.84
C VAL A 161 4.02 -4.56 0.36
N GLU A 162 3.97 -3.58 -0.54
CA GLU A 162 4.15 -3.80 -1.98
C GLU A 162 5.49 -4.49 -2.30
N ARG A 163 6.56 -4.12 -1.59
CA ARG A 163 7.87 -4.76 -1.77
C ARG A 163 7.86 -6.23 -1.35
N PHE A 164 7.18 -6.57 -0.26
CA PHE A 164 6.98 -7.95 0.16
C PHE A 164 6.13 -8.73 -0.86
N ASN A 165 5.05 -8.13 -1.33
CA ASN A 165 4.17 -8.75 -2.31
C ASN A 165 4.89 -9.10 -3.63
N ARG A 166 5.89 -8.29 -4.05
CA ARG A 166 6.72 -8.62 -5.22
C ARG A 166 7.59 -9.85 -5.01
N VAL A 167 8.06 -10.09 -3.79
CA VAL A 167 8.85 -11.30 -3.46
C VAL A 167 7.97 -12.54 -3.49
N VAL A 168 6.69 -12.42 -3.10
CA VAL A 168 5.74 -13.54 -3.16
C VAL A 168 5.34 -13.89 -4.60
N ASP A 169 5.46 -12.93 -5.54
CA ASP A 169 5.14 -13.11 -6.97
C ASP A 169 6.30 -13.69 -7.80
N SER A 170 7.51 -13.71 -7.25
CA SER A 170 8.71 -14.20 -7.93
C SER A 170 8.89 -15.72 -7.73
#